data_312b4c4edaded9d865836006ed2c6e01
#
_entry.id   312b4c4edaded9d865836006ed2c6e01
#
_cell.length_a   1.000
_cell.length_b   1.000
_cell.length_c   1.000
_cell.angle_alpha   90.00
_cell.angle_beta   90.00
_cell.angle_gamma   90.00
#
_symmetry.space_group_name_H-M   'P 1'
#
loop_
_entity.id
_entity.type
_entity.pdbx_description
1 polymer ?
#
loop_
_entity_poly.entity_id
_entity_poly.type
_entity_poly.pdbx_seq_one_letter_code
_entity_poly.pdbx_strand_id
1 'polypeptide(L)'
;LGDVYKRQSQGILWLMGRKPKVAMMEPIFDRTDLASLFESGKPEAQHEPDNEIKLFQNALDFADLRVRDCMVPRIDMEAVDIDDTSIKALTARFVESKYSRIFVWKESVDNIVGYVNSKSLFRHPTSIDEVLMEVQYVPETMPLQALMQRLIRHKSNIAVVIDEFGGTAGIISLEDVLEQIFGEIEDEHDVPDLTEKQVGDSEFVLSCRLEVEYLNEKYGLAIPESDEYETLAGYIIFRYEGLPAAGETVRFEHLEIKILRRTRSRLELARVKRL
;
A
#
# COMPACT_ATOMS: atom_id res chain seq x y z
N LEU A 1 -37.59 -31.24 2.70
CA LEU A 1 -38.38 -31.39 3.93
C LEU A 1 -38.71 -30.07 4.62
N GLY A 2 -37.84 -29.03 4.55
CA GLY A 2 -38.07 -27.74 5.21
C GLY A 2 -39.24 -26.89 4.67
N ASP A 3 -39.58 -27.02 3.40
CA ASP A 3 -40.62 -26.16 2.77
C ASP A 3 -42.06 -26.63 3.07
N VAL A 4 -42.26 -27.87 3.40
CA VAL A 4 -43.59 -28.43 3.77
C VAL A 4 -44.00 -27.90 5.13
N TYR A 5 -43.10 -27.83 6.10
CA TYR A 5 -43.38 -27.31 7.45
C TYR A 5 -43.61 -25.79 7.46
N LYS A 6 -42.94 -25.00 6.58
CA LYS A 6 -43.21 -23.57 6.42
C LYS A 6 -44.61 -23.29 5.91
N ARG A 7 -45.12 -24.06 4.98
CA ARG A 7 -46.50 -23.90 4.48
C ARG A 7 -47.56 -24.27 5.50
N GLN A 8 -47.31 -25.29 6.29
CA GLN A 8 -48.26 -25.70 7.35
C GLN A 8 -48.32 -24.67 8.50
N SER A 9 -47.16 -24.13 8.94
CA SER A 9 -47.14 -23.11 9.99
C SER A 9 -47.78 -21.79 9.57
N GLN A 10 -47.65 -21.40 8.29
CA GLN A 10 -48.30 -20.20 7.76
C GLN A 10 -49.86 -20.37 7.68
N GLY A 11 -50.32 -21.56 7.38
CA GLY A 11 -51.78 -21.90 7.38
C GLY A 11 -52.41 -21.79 8.77
N ILE A 12 -51.73 -22.29 9.80
CA ILE A 12 -52.21 -22.24 11.21
C ILE A 12 -52.22 -20.78 11.72
N LEU A 13 -51.22 -19.98 11.40
CA LEU A 13 -51.17 -18.57 11.78
C LEU A 13 -52.26 -17.73 11.10
N TRP A 14 -52.63 -18.06 9.85
CA TRP A 14 -53.72 -17.41 9.14
C TRP A 14 -55.09 -17.73 9.78
N LEU A 15 -55.27 -18.96 10.26
CA LEU A 15 -56.50 -19.40 10.95
C LEU A 15 -56.69 -18.71 12.31
N MET A 16 -55.57 -18.32 12.97
CA MET A 16 -55.56 -17.63 14.26
C MET A 16 -55.68 -16.09 14.13
N GLY A 17 -55.92 -15.55 12.90
CA GLY A 17 -56.16 -14.10 12.65
C GLY A 17 -54.93 -13.23 12.89
N ARG A 18 -53.72 -13.81 13.06
CA ARG A 18 -52.46 -13.10 13.19
C ARG A 18 -51.79 -13.04 11.81
N LYS A 19 -51.71 -11.84 11.23
CA LYS A 19 -50.84 -11.61 10.05
C LYS A 19 -49.39 -11.88 10.46
N PRO A 20 -48.65 -12.75 9.75
CA PRO A 20 -47.23 -12.87 10.00
C PRO A 20 -46.61 -11.49 9.69
N LYS A 21 -46.11 -10.80 10.70
CA LYS A 21 -45.12 -9.76 10.47
C LYS A 21 -43.93 -10.52 9.86
N VAL A 22 -43.68 -10.28 8.59
CA VAL A 22 -42.36 -10.56 8.02
C VAL A 22 -41.42 -9.64 8.81
N ALA A 23 -40.83 -10.18 9.86
CA ALA A 23 -39.65 -9.58 10.44
C ALA A 23 -38.64 -9.59 9.28
N MET A 24 -38.38 -8.42 8.70
CA MET A 24 -37.09 -8.19 8.11
C MET A 24 -36.10 -8.66 9.17
N MET A 25 -35.39 -9.73 8.91
CA MET A 25 -34.19 -10.06 9.66
C MET A 25 -33.30 -8.85 9.47
N GLU A 26 -33.32 -7.92 10.42
CA GLU A 26 -32.19 -7.03 10.64
C GLU A 26 -30.97 -7.95 10.80
N PRO A 27 -29.86 -7.64 10.16
CA PRO A 27 -28.65 -8.44 10.34
C PRO A 27 -28.39 -8.50 11.85
N ILE A 28 -28.42 -9.73 12.39
CA ILE A 28 -28.31 -10.00 13.84
C ILE A 28 -26.94 -9.56 14.38
N PHE A 29 -26.03 -9.22 13.48
CA PHE A 29 -24.72 -8.64 13.79
C PHE A 29 -24.49 -7.40 12.94
N ASP A 30 -24.31 -6.27 13.60
CA ASP A 30 -23.78 -5.06 12.98
C ASP A 30 -22.25 -5.20 12.82
N ARG A 31 -21.66 -4.42 11.89
CA ARG A 31 -20.21 -4.33 11.67
C ARG A 31 -19.43 -4.10 12.97
N THR A 32 -19.98 -3.29 13.86
CA THR A 32 -19.43 -2.96 15.18
C THR A 32 -19.40 -4.18 16.10
N ASP A 33 -20.41 -5.05 16.01
CA ASP A 33 -20.48 -6.28 16.82
C ASP A 33 -19.44 -7.31 16.37
N LEU A 34 -19.21 -7.44 15.06
CA LEU A 34 -18.14 -8.28 14.50
C LEU A 34 -16.75 -7.76 14.88
N ALA A 35 -16.50 -6.45 14.73
CA ALA A 35 -15.23 -5.84 15.11
C ALA A 35 -14.95 -6.03 16.62
N SER A 36 -15.96 -5.85 17.48
CA SER A 36 -15.84 -6.03 18.94
C SER A 36 -15.60 -7.49 19.35
N LEU A 37 -16.15 -8.47 18.60
CA LEU A 37 -15.89 -9.89 18.84
C LEU A 37 -14.44 -10.26 18.51
N PHE A 38 -13.85 -9.67 17.47
CA PHE A 38 -12.45 -9.88 17.12
C PHE A 38 -11.51 -9.16 18.10
N GLU A 39 -11.87 -7.96 18.59
CA GLU A 39 -11.09 -7.27 19.61
C GLU A 39 -11.13 -7.99 20.99
N SER A 40 -12.27 -8.58 21.34
CA SER A 40 -12.44 -9.31 22.60
C SER A 40 -11.87 -10.74 22.59
N GLY A 41 -11.60 -11.28 21.41
CA GLY A 41 -11.03 -12.60 21.20
C GLY A 41 -9.50 -12.66 21.18
N LYS A 42 -8.79 -11.57 21.53
CA LYS A 42 -7.33 -11.60 21.62
C LYS A 42 -6.90 -12.57 22.73
N PRO A 43 -6.27 -13.71 22.41
CA PRO A 43 -5.52 -14.45 23.40
C PRO A 43 -4.33 -13.59 23.81
N GLU A 44 -3.99 -13.57 25.10
CA GLU A 44 -2.78 -12.96 25.66
C GLU A 44 -1.49 -13.68 25.21
N ALA A 45 -1.38 -14.03 23.94
CA ALA A 45 -0.18 -14.62 23.37
C ALA A 45 0.36 -13.65 22.32
N GLN A 46 1.61 -13.27 22.47
CA GLN A 46 2.48 -12.48 21.62
C GLN A 46 2.65 -13.12 20.22
N HIS A 47 1.56 -13.31 19.47
CA HIS A 47 1.61 -13.67 18.07
C HIS A 47 0.98 -12.51 17.29
N GLU A 48 1.68 -12.05 16.26
CA GLU A 48 1.07 -11.17 15.25
C GLU A 48 -0.28 -11.75 14.82
N PRO A 49 -1.34 -10.95 14.70
CA PRO A 49 -2.63 -11.45 14.27
C PRO A 49 -2.45 -12.15 12.94
N ASP A 50 -2.97 -13.39 12.82
CA ASP A 50 -2.92 -14.19 11.60
C ASP A 50 -3.28 -13.31 10.40
N ASN A 51 -2.57 -13.46 9.28
CA ASN A 51 -2.79 -12.68 8.05
C ASN A 51 -4.26 -12.66 7.63
N GLU A 52 -5.01 -13.71 7.96
CA GLU A 52 -6.45 -13.81 7.72
C GLU A 52 -7.27 -12.79 8.52
N ILE A 53 -6.90 -12.50 9.77
CA ILE A 53 -7.58 -11.51 10.63
C ILE A 53 -7.27 -10.10 10.13
N LYS A 54 -6.01 -9.83 9.76
CA LYS A 54 -5.60 -8.54 9.16
C LYS A 54 -6.36 -8.28 7.85
N LEU A 55 -6.44 -9.29 6.99
CA LEU A 55 -7.18 -9.21 5.73
C LEU A 55 -8.67 -8.91 5.95
N PHE A 56 -9.28 -9.55 6.95
CA PHE A 56 -10.68 -9.30 7.27
C PHE A 56 -10.91 -7.88 7.81
N GLN A 57 -10.04 -7.38 8.68
CA GLN A 57 -10.08 -6.00 9.18
C GLN A 57 -9.93 -4.99 8.04
N ASN A 58 -8.90 -5.16 7.20
CA ASN A 58 -8.68 -4.31 6.03
C ASN A 58 -9.91 -4.29 5.10
N ALA A 59 -10.54 -5.44 4.87
CA ALA A 59 -11.76 -5.52 4.04
C ALA A 59 -12.96 -4.79 4.65
N LEU A 60 -13.08 -4.74 5.98
CA LEU A 60 -14.09 -3.94 6.67
C LEU A 60 -13.81 -2.44 6.52
N ASP A 61 -12.57 -2.02 6.73
CA ASP A 61 -12.15 -0.62 6.66
C ASP A 61 -12.21 -0.09 5.22
N PHE A 62 -11.88 -0.94 4.24
CA PHE A 62 -11.92 -0.62 2.81
C PHE A 62 -13.26 -0.01 2.35
N ALA A 63 -14.37 -0.44 2.95
CA ALA A 63 -15.69 0.05 2.56
C ALA A 63 -15.92 1.54 2.92
N ASP A 64 -15.17 2.07 3.87
CA ASP A 64 -15.29 3.46 4.32
C ASP A 64 -14.27 4.40 3.67
N LEU A 65 -13.23 3.82 3.02
CA LEU A 65 -12.17 4.57 2.35
C LEU A 65 -12.66 5.31 1.10
N ARG A 66 -12.07 6.46 0.87
CA ARG A 66 -12.26 7.29 -0.33
C ARG A 66 -10.96 7.38 -1.13
N VAL A 67 -11.07 7.75 -2.38
CA VAL A 67 -9.94 7.91 -3.31
C VAL A 67 -8.85 8.81 -2.72
N ARG A 68 -9.21 9.93 -2.09
CA ARG A 68 -8.27 10.87 -1.46
C ARG A 68 -7.42 10.26 -0.34
N ASP A 69 -7.92 9.21 0.32
CA ASP A 69 -7.25 8.60 1.46
C ASP A 69 -6.09 7.68 1.01
N CYS A 70 -6.11 7.26 -0.28
CA CYS A 70 -5.18 6.26 -0.83
C CYS A 70 -4.45 6.74 -2.10
N MET A 71 -4.78 7.92 -2.65
CA MET A 71 -4.14 8.44 -3.86
C MET A 71 -2.69 8.86 -3.62
N VAL A 72 -1.89 8.81 -4.66
CA VAL A 72 -0.60 9.49 -4.71
C VAL A 72 -0.86 10.97 -4.97
N PRO A 73 -0.46 11.88 -4.06
CA PRO A 73 -0.69 13.30 -4.21
C PRO A 73 0.01 13.88 -5.45
N ARG A 74 -0.52 14.98 -6.00
CA ARG A 74 0.03 15.67 -7.16
C ARG A 74 1.53 16.01 -7.03
N ILE A 75 1.98 16.36 -5.84
CA ILE A 75 3.39 16.73 -5.60
C ILE A 75 4.37 15.56 -5.77
N ASP A 76 3.88 14.33 -5.63
CA ASP A 76 4.65 13.10 -5.76
C ASP A 76 4.45 12.44 -7.14
N MET A 77 3.67 13.07 -8.02
CA MET A 77 3.36 12.56 -9.35
C MET A 77 4.47 12.95 -10.35
N GLU A 78 4.95 11.96 -11.10
CA GLU A 78 5.88 12.22 -12.20
C GLU A 78 5.11 12.57 -13.48
N ALA A 79 5.28 13.79 -13.98
CA ALA A 79 4.58 14.29 -15.15
C ALA A 79 5.46 15.19 -16.02
N VAL A 80 5.16 15.22 -17.32
CA VAL A 80 5.89 16.03 -18.34
C VAL A 80 4.93 16.83 -19.19
N ASP A 81 5.43 17.93 -19.73
CA ASP A 81 4.72 18.77 -20.70
C ASP A 81 4.72 18.11 -22.08
N ILE A 82 3.57 18.00 -22.74
CA ILE A 82 3.44 17.41 -24.07
C ILE A 82 4.14 18.28 -25.14
N ASP A 83 4.08 19.61 -24.99
CA ASP A 83 4.57 20.54 -25.99
C ASP A 83 6.09 20.77 -25.87
N ASP A 84 6.67 20.66 -24.66
CA ASP A 84 8.09 20.94 -24.41
C ASP A 84 8.97 19.69 -24.26
N THR A 85 8.39 18.49 -24.23
CA THR A 85 9.14 17.27 -23.93
C THR A 85 9.39 16.43 -25.20
N SER A 86 10.66 16.25 -25.57
CA SER A 86 11.03 15.33 -26.65
C SER A 86 11.02 13.87 -26.18
N ILE A 87 10.87 12.92 -27.12
CA ILE A 87 10.96 11.46 -26.82
C ILE A 87 12.27 11.10 -26.12
N LYS A 88 13.38 11.76 -26.49
CA LYS A 88 14.67 11.53 -25.85
C LYS A 88 14.68 12.00 -24.40
N ALA A 89 14.10 13.15 -24.11
CA ALA A 89 13.95 13.67 -22.74
C ALA A 89 13.02 12.77 -21.91
N LEU A 90 11.90 12.35 -22.48
CA LEU A 90 10.97 11.40 -21.84
C LEU A 90 11.66 10.07 -21.50
N THR A 91 12.47 9.54 -22.44
CA THR A 91 13.23 8.30 -22.19
C THR A 91 14.23 8.46 -21.04
N ALA A 92 14.97 9.58 -21.00
CA ALA A 92 15.88 9.87 -19.90
C ALA A 92 15.14 9.95 -18.55
N ARG A 93 13.95 10.57 -18.54
CA ARG A 93 13.10 10.68 -17.36
C ARG A 93 12.64 9.31 -16.84
N PHE A 94 12.27 8.37 -17.72
CA PHE A 94 11.94 6.99 -17.34
C PHE A 94 13.13 6.27 -16.68
N VAL A 95 14.34 6.48 -17.21
CA VAL A 95 15.57 5.87 -16.65
C VAL A 95 15.90 6.44 -15.27
N GLU A 96 15.74 7.75 -15.10
CA GLU A 96 16.03 8.45 -13.85
C GLU A 96 15.00 8.14 -12.76
N SER A 97 13.71 8.27 -13.07
CA SER A 97 12.61 8.07 -12.12
C SER A 97 12.35 6.61 -11.79
N LYS A 98 12.70 5.67 -12.68
CA LYS A 98 12.39 4.23 -12.61
C LYS A 98 10.89 3.90 -12.58
N TYR A 99 10.02 4.86 -12.84
CA TYR A 99 8.59 4.60 -12.93
C TYR A 99 8.23 3.85 -14.22
N SER A 100 7.17 3.07 -14.16
CA SER A 100 6.62 2.37 -15.34
C SER A 100 5.73 3.27 -16.18
N ARG A 101 5.21 4.36 -15.61
CA ARG A 101 4.30 5.31 -16.24
C ARG A 101 4.70 6.73 -15.88
N ILE A 102 4.69 7.63 -16.85
CA ILE A 102 4.86 9.07 -16.67
C ILE A 102 3.61 9.75 -17.23
N PHE A 103 3.02 10.66 -16.46
CA PHE A 103 1.83 11.40 -16.88
C PHE A 103 2.23 12.53 -17.82
N VAL A 104 1.28 12.92 -18.65
CA VAL A 104 1.48 13.97 -19.65
C VAL A 104 0.42 15.03 -19.43
N TRP A 105 0.85 16.27 -19.26
CA TRP A 105 -0.03 17.42 -19.11
C TRP A 105 0.12 18.39 -20.30
N LYS A 106 -0.89 19.24 -20.48
CA LYS A 106 -0.89 20.30 -21.48
C LYS A 106 -1.34 21.61 -20.85
N GLU A 107 -0.61 22.69 -21.14
CA GLU A 107 -0.82 24.04 -20.61
C GLU A 107 -0.59 24.18 -19.11
N SER A 108 -1.06 23.23 -18.31
CA SER A 108 -0.91 23.22 -16.85
C SER A 108 -0.87 21.79 -16.32
N VAL A 109 -0.16 21.57 -15.23
CA VAL A 109 -0.13 20.29 -14.50
C VAL A 109 -1.53 19.89 -13.97
N ASP A 110 -2.46 20.85 -13.91
CA ASP A 110 -3.86 20.57 -13.61
C ASP A 110 -4.61 19.92 -14.75
N ASN A 111 -4.08 19.99 -15.97
CA ASN A 111 -4.68 19.42 -17.16
C ASN A 111 -3.86 18.23 -17.67
N ILE A 112 -4.00 17.10 -17.00
CA ILE A 112 -3.38 15.84 -17.44
C ILE A 112 -4.15 15.35 -18.68
N VAL A 113 -3.49 15.15 -19.81
CA VAL A 113 -4.10 14.65 -21.06
C VAL A 113 -3.99 13.15 -21.21
N GLY A 114 -3.10 12.50 -20.45
CA GLY A 114 -2.91 11.06 -20.50
C GLY A 114 -1.63 10.64 -19.80
N TYR A 115 -1.14 9.46 -20.13
CA TYR A 115 0.14 8.95 -19.65
C TYR A 115 0.86 8.15 -20.73
N VAL A 116 2.18 8.01 -20.59
CA VAL A 116 3.01 7.13 -21.41
C VAL A 116 3.51 5.97 -20.55
N ASN A 117 3.48 4.77 -21.13
CA ASN A 117 4.08 3.59 -20.51
C ASN A 117 5.51 3.40 -21.02
N SER A 118 6.48 3.10 -20.15
CA SER A 118 7.88 2.87 -20.53
C SER A 118 8.04 1.81 -21.64
N LYS A 119 7.19 0.77 -21.66
CA LYS A 119 7.18 -0.27 -22.69
C LYS A 119 6.81 0.26 -24.07
N SER A 120 6.06 1.37 -24.16
CA SER A 120 5.69 1.96 -25.45
C SER A 120 6.87 2.55 -26.20
N LEU A 121 7.94 2.95 -25.49
CA LEU A 121 9.15 3.52 -26.07
C LEU A 121 9.97 2.49 -26.90
N PHE A 122 9.82 1.20 -26.63
CA PHE A 122 10.46 0.14 -27.44
C PHE A 122 9.97 0.10 -28.90
N ARG A 123 8.84 0.76 -29.20
CA ARG A 123 8.35 0.93 -30.57
C ARG A 123 9.04 2.05 -31.33
N HIS A 124 9.99 2.74 -30.71
CA HIS A 124 10.71 3.89 -31.27
C HIS A 124 9.78 4.99 -31.82
N PRO A 125 8.85 5.51 -31.00
CA PRO A 125 7.94 6.57 -31.43
C PRO A 125 8.71 7.83 -31.81
N THR A 126 8.13 8.65 -32.70
CA THR A 126 8.71 9.93 -33.11
C THR A 126 8.15 11.10 -32.30
N SER A 127 6.93 10.94 -31.74
CA SER A 127 6.28 11.94 -30.87
C SER A 127 5.60 11.28 -29.67
N ILE A 128 5.29 12.09 -28.63
CA ILE A 128 4.56 11.61 -27.45
C ILE A 128 3.15 11.18 -27.84
N ASP A 129 2.50 11.90 -28.78
CA ASP A 129 1.14 11.61 -29.22
C ASP A 129 0.95 10.18 -29.74
N GLU A 130 1.99 9.59 -30.35
CA GLU A 130 1.94 8.21 -30.88
C GLU A 130 1.83 7.15 -29.79
N VAL A 131 2.23 7.48 -28.57
CA VAL A 131 2.32 6.54 -27.43
C VAL A 131 1.51 7.01 -26.22
N LEU A 132 0.80 8.15 -26.36
CA LEU A 132 -0.06 8.69 -25.34
C LEU A 132 -1.26 7.76 -25.13
N MET A 133 -1.49 7.36 -23.90
CA MET A 133 -2.61 6.54 -23.47
C MET A 133 -3.64 7.40 -22.72
N GLU A 134 -4.90 7.21 -23.06
CA GLU A 134 -5.99 7.89 -22.36
C GLU A 134 -6.06 7.48 -20.89
N VAL A 135 -6.46 8.43 -20.04
CA VAL A 135 -6.64 8.22 -18.60
C VAL A 135 -8.07 8.54 -18.20
N GLN A 136 -8.57 7.87 -17.17
CA GLN A 136 -9.87 8.18 -16.57
C GLN A 136 -9.72 9.22 -15.47
N TYR A 137 -10.73 10.09 -15.34
CA TYR A 137 -10.81 11.06 -14.25
C TYR A 137 -11.86 10.63 -13.23
N VAL A 138 -11.50 10.76 -11.96
CA VAL A 138 -12.37 10.41 -10.84
C VAL A 138 -12.29 11.48 -9.75
N PRO A 139 -13.41 11.83 -9.09
CA PRO A 139 -13.36 12.80 -8.00
C PRO A 139 -12.70 12.18 -6.76
N GLU A 140 -11.97 12.97 -6.02
CA GLU A 140 -11.28 12.56 -4.78
C GLU A 140 -12.23 12.03 -3.69
N THR A 141 -13.50 12.47 -3.71
CA THR A 141 -14.54 12.06 -2.77
C THR A 141 -15.18 10.70 -3.11
N MET A 142 -14.85 10.11 -4.26
CA MET A 142 -15.40 8.81 -4.69
C MET A 142 -15.05 7.71 -3.68
N PRO A 143 -16.03 6.83 -3.31
CA PRO A 143 -15.71 5.63 -2.53
C PRO A 143 -14.72 4.72 -3.26
N LEU A 144 -13.72 4.20 -2.54
CA LEU A 144 -12.65 3.38 -3.12
C LEU A 144 -13.18 2.10 -3.78
N GLN A 145 -14.23 1.51 -3.20
CA GLN A 145 -14.92 0.36 -3.79
C GLN A 145 -15.55 0.70 -5.17
N ALA A 146 -16.13 1.88 -5.33
CA ALA A 146 -16.71 2.31 -6.60
C ALA A 146 -15.63 2.55 -7.65
N LEU A 147 -14.49 3.12 -7.25
CA LEU A 147 -13.31 3.26 -8.12
C LEU A 147 -12.83 1.90 -8.60
N MET A 148 -12.62 0.94 -7.71
CA MET A 148 -12.17 -0.42 -8.06
C MET A 148 -13.05 -1.04 -9.13
N GLN A 149 -14.37 -1.02 -8.92
CA GLN A 149 -15.34 -1.54 -9.90
C GLN A 149 -15.25 -0.81 -11.24
N ARG A 150 -15.03 0.50 -11.22
CA ARG A 150 -14.89 1.32 -12.42
C ARG A 150 -13.64 0.97 -13.20
N LEU A 151 -12.48 0.87 -12.53
CA LEU A 151 -11.21 0.50 -13.16
C LEU A 151 -11.29 -0.89 -13.81
N ILE A 152 -11.84 -1.88 -13.09
CA ILE A 152 -12.01 -3.25 -13.62
C ILE A 152 -12.95 -3.25 -14.84
N ARG A 153 -14.09 -2.55 -14.78
CA ARG A 153 -15.06 -2.50 -15.87
C ARG A 153 -14.47 -1.89 -17.14
N HIS A 154 -13.66 -0.85 -17.00
CA HIS A 154 -13.03 -0.15 -18.13
C HIS A 154 -11.67 -0.75 -18.53
N LYS A 155 -11.22 -1.82 -17.85
CA LYS A 155 -9.89 -2.43 -18.05
C LYS A 155 -8.76 -1.41 -17.98
N SER A 156 -8.93 -0.43 -17.09
CA SER A 156 -7.92 0.59 -16.80
C SER A 156 -7.25 0.26 -15.46
N ASN A 157 -5.94 0.44 -15.39
CA ASN A 157 -5.17 0.19 -14.17
C ASN A 157 -4.84 1.48 -13.42
N ILE A 158 -5.27 2.66 -13.93
CA ILE A 158 -4.89 3.94 -13.33
C ILE A 158 -5.96 5.00 -13.63
N ALA A 159 -6.12 5.95 -12.72
CA ALA A 159 -6.98 7.12 -12.88
C ALA A 159 -6.28 8.38 -12.36
N VAL A 160 -6.61 9.51 -12.95
CA VAL A 160 -6.29 10.85 -12.44
C VAL A 160 -7.40 11.27 -11.48
N VAL A 161 -7.01 11.75 -10.32
CA VAL A 161 -7.92 12.22 -9.29
C VAL A 161 -8.07 13.73 -9.43
N ILE A 162 -9.31 14.19 -9.46
CA ILE A 162 -9.65 15.62 -9.57
C ILE A 162 -10.29 16.14 -8.28
N ASP A 163 -9.92 17.36 -7.92
CA ASP A 163 -10.51 18.09 -6.81
C ASP A 163 -11.87 18.74 -7.17
N GLU A 164 -12.47 19.45 -6.22
CA GLU A 164 -13.74 20.16 -6.39
C GLU A 164 -13.67 21.38 -7.34
N PHE A 165 -12.46 21.82 -7.66
CA PHE A 165 -12.22 22.94 -8.59
C PHE A 165 -11.90 22.47 -10.01
N GLY A 166 -11.81 21.15 -10.21
CA GLY A 166 -11.47 20.54 -11.49
C GLY A 166 -9.96 20.45 -11.76
N GLY A 167 -9.13 20.77 -10.77
CA GLY A 167 -7.67 20.59 -10.83
C GLY A 167 -7.24 19.15 -10.54
N THR A 168 -6.04 18.81 -10.92
CA THR A 168 -5.44 17.51 -10.59
C THR A 168 -5.03 17.46 -9.12
N ALA A 169 -5.71 16.64 -8.30
CA ALA A 169 -5.37 16.36 -6.91
C ALA A 169 -4.27 15.31 -6.79
N GLY A 170 -4.25 14.34 -7.69
CA GLY A 170 -3.28 13.25 -7.69
C GLY A 170 -3.61 12.15 -8.68
N ILE A 171 -3.08 10.98 -8.44
CA ILE A 171 -3.32 9.76 -9.22
C ILE A 171 -3.60 8.58 -8.29
N ILE A 172 -4.27 7.57 -8.82
CA ILE A 172 -4.49 6.32 -8.10
C ILE A 172 -4.47 5.15 -9.07
N SER A 173 -3.76 4.08 -8.71
CA SER A 173 -3.70 2.85 -9.48
C SER A 173 -4.63 1.78 -8.90
N LEU A 174 -4.91 0.74 -9.66
CA LEU A 174 -5.62 -0.44 -9.17
C LEU A 174 -4.77 -1.18 -8.11
N GLU A 175 -3.46 -1.15 -8.28
CA GLU A 175 -2.50 -1.69 -7.34
C GLU A 175 -2.64 -1.02 -5.96
N ASP A 176 -2.70 0.33 -5.89
CA ASP A 176 -2.90 1.07 -4.63
C ASP A 176 -4.23 0.71 -3.96
N VAL A 177 -5.28 0.49 -4.76
CA VAL A 177 -6.60 0.07 -4.27
C VAL A 177 -6.56 -1.34 -3.67
N LEU A 178 -5.88 -2.28 -4.32
CA LEU A 178 -5.76 -3.66 -3.86
C LEU A 178 -4.88 -3.76 -2.60
N GLU A 179 -3.86 -2.92 -2.50
CA GLU A 179 -3.01 -2.82 -1.31
C GLU A 179 -3.81 -2.49 -0.04
N GLN A 180 -4.88 -1.68 -0.16
CA GLN A 180 -5.75 -1.38 1.00
C GLN A 180 -6.51 -2.61 1.52
N ILE A 181 -6.75 -3.60 0.67
CA ILE A 181 -7.44 -4.85 1.07
C ILE A 181 -6.44 -5.89 1.56
N PHE A 182 -5.40 -6.14 0.77
CA PHE A 182 -4.46 -7.24 1.00
C PHE A 182 -3.28 -6.84 1.91
N GLY A 183 -3.07 -5.53 2.15
CA GLY A 183 -1.82 -5.02 2.70
C GLY A 183 -0.70 -5.07 1.67
N GLU A 184 0.53 -4.83 2.07
CA GLU A 184 1.69 -5.12 1.22
C GLU A 184 1.67 -6.63 0.92
N ILE A 185 1.45 -7.00 -0.35
CA ILE A 185 1.49 -8.39 -0.78
C ILE A 185 2.95 -8.81 -0.70
N GLU A 186 3.32 -9.44 0.40
CA GLU A 186 4.59 -10.18 0.47
C GLU A 186 4.39 -11.41 -0.43
N ASP A 187 5.17 -11.52 -1.51
CA ASP A 187 5.20 -12.71 -2.35
C ASP A 187 5.66 -13.88 -1.45
N GLU A 188 4.91 -15.00 -1.49
CA GLU A 188 5.29 -16.23 -0.76
C GLU A 188 6.68 -16.75 -1.16
N HIS A 189 7.23 -16.22 -2.26
CA HIS A 189 8.58 -16.43 -2.74
C HIS A 189 9.56 -15.30 -2.40
N ASP A 190 9.10 -14.20 -1.83
CA ASP A 190 9.95 -13.27 -1.12
C ASP A 190 10.37 -13.93 0.21
N VAL A 191 11.20 -14.95 0.07
CA VAL A 191 12.16 -15.25 1.11
C VAL A 191 12.82 -13.90 1.37
N PRO A 192 12.65 -13.29 2.55
CA PRO A 192 13.29 -12.03 2.83
C PRO A 192 14.75 -12.24 2.47
N ASP A 193 15.21 -11.55 1.42
CA ASP A 193 16.62 -11.55 1.07
C ASP A 193 17.28 -10.86 2.26
N LEU A 194 17.54 -11.69 3.31
CA LEU A 194 18.24 -11.27 4.51
C LEU A 194 19.66 -11.00 4.05
N THR A 195 19.80 -9.89 3.33
CA THR A 195 21.08 -9.45 2.81
C THR A 195 22.04 -9.30 3.98
N GLU A 196 22.97 -10.22 4.06
CA GLU A 196 24.05 -10.21 5.01
C GLU A 196 25.35 -10.25 4.22
N LYS A 197 26.01 -9.11 4.12
CA LYS A 197 27.27 -9.02 3.39
C LYS A 197 28.28 -8.21 4.19
N GLN A 198 29.39 -8.86 4.53
CA GLN A 198 30.54 -8.16 5.05
C GLN A 198 31.27 -7.47 3.89
N VAL A 199 31.45 -6.17 3.96
CA VAL A 199 32.12 -5.35 2.93
C VAL A 199 33.47 -4.82 3.38
N GLY A 200 33.81 -5.01 4.66
CA GLY A 200 35.08 -4.65 5.27
C GLY A 200 35.28 -5.32 6.61
N ASP A 201 36.43 -5.15 7.25
CA ASP A 201 36.77 -5.79 8.55
C ASP A 201 35.77 -5.38 9.67
N SER A 202 35.19 -4.19 9.60
CA SER A 202 34.23 -3.67 10.57
C SER A 202 32.98 -3.07 9.91
N GLU A 203 32.72 -3.42 8.66
CA GLU A 203 31.63 -2.82 7.85
C GLU A 203 30.78 -3.90 7.19
N PHE A 204 29.47 -3.81 7.39
CA PHE A 204 28.49 -4.80 6.98
C PHE A 204 27.32 -4.11 6.25
N VAL A 205 26.76 -4.78 5.24
CA VAL A 205 25.48 -4.43 4.62
C VAL A 205 24.49 -5.49 5.08
N LEU A 206 23.50 -5.05 5.86
CA LEU A 206 22.60 -5.91 6.61
C LEU A 206 21.15 -5.56 6.33
N SER A 207 20.31 -6.59 6.18
CA SER A 207 18.87 -6.41 6.24
C SER A 207 18.46 -5.87 7.62
N CYS A 208 17.63 -4.84 7.62
CA CYS A 208 17.13 -4.25 8.86
C CYS A 208 16.12 -5.16 9.60
N ARG A 209 15.70 -6.28 8.98
CA ARG A 209 14.84 -7.31 9.59
C ARG A 209 15.61 -8.29 10.47
N LEU A 210 16.96 -8.29 10.41
CA LEU A 210 17.77 -9.15 11.23
C LEU A 210 17.64 -8.80 12.71
N GLU A 211 17.55 -9.84 13.54
CA GLU A 211 17.44 -9.73 14.98
C GLU A 211 18.73 -9.22 15.60
N VAL A 212 18.58 -8.36 16.62
CA VAL A 212 19.71 -7.76 17.33
C VAL A 212 20.59 -8.82 17.99
N GLU A 213 19.98 -9.83 18.63
CA GLU A 213 20.67 -10.95 19.26
C GLU A 213 21.57 -11.68 18.24
N TYR A 214 21.00 -12.05 17.09
CA TYR A 214 21.72 -12.69 16.00
C TYR A 214 22.89 -11.84 15.48
N LEU A 215 22.68 -10.52 15.33
CA LEU A 215 23.72 -9.60 14.86
C LEU A 215 24.86 -9.43 15.88
N ASN A 216 24.53 -9.46 17.16
CA ASN A 216 25.51 -9.42 18.22
C ASN A 216 26.34 -10.70 18.28
N GLU A 217 25.70 -11.87 18.19
CA GLU A 217 26.42 -13.18 18.20
C GLU A 217 27.31 -13.32 16.98
N LYS A 218 26.79 -13.03 15.79
CA LYS A 218 27.53 -13.33 14.53
C LYS A 218 28.57 -12.28 14.18
N TYR A 219 28.27 -11.00 14.39
CA TYR A 219 29.13 -9.88 13.95
C TYR A 219 29.74 -9.09 15.10
N GLY A 220 29.36 -9.36 16.33
CA GLY A 220 29.86 -8.66 17.50
C GLY A 220 29.55 -7.17 17.49
N LEU A 221 28.33 -6.80 17.02
CA LEU A 221 27.96 -5.41 16.88
C LEU A 221 27.70 -4.72 18.23
N ALA A 222 27.51 -5.50 19.30
CA ALA A 222 27.27 -5.03 20.67
C ALA A 222 26.12 -4.00 20.73
N ILE A 223 25.05 -4.23 19.97
CA ILE A 223 23.82 -3.45 20.03
C ILE A 223 23.13 -3.76 21.37
N PRO A 224 22.73 -2.76 22.16
CA PRO A 224 22.01 -3.02 23.41
C PRO A 224 20.73 -3.83 23.13
N GLU A 225 20.47 -4.86 23.92
CA GLU A 225 19.21 -5.61 23.89
C GLU A 225 18.16 -4.87 24.72
N SER A 226 16.91 -4.88 24.27
CA SER A 226 15.80 -4.19 24.92
C SER A 226 14.48 -4.86 24.56
N ASP A 227 13.53 -4.83 25.51
CA ASP A 227 12.15 -5.27 25.25
C ASP A 227 11.38 -4.34 24.28
N GLU A 228 11.96 -3.18 23.94
CA GLU A 228 11.35 -2.18 23.05
C GLU A 228 11.62 -2.47 21.56
N TYR A 229 12.58 -3.35 21.25
CA TYR A 229 12.91 -3.73 19.87
C TYR A 229 13.64 -5.06 19.82
N GLU A 230 13.35 -5.82 18.77
CA GLU A 230 14.00 -7.13 18.51
C GLU A 230 14.90 -7.07 17.26
N THR A 231 14.66 -6.16 16.32
CA THR A 231 15.34 -6.09 15.03
C THR A 231 16.26 -4.87 14.90
N LEU A 232 17.18 -4.90 13.94
CA LEU A 232 18.03 -3.76 13.60
C LEU A 232 17.17 -2.52 13.22
N ALA A 233 16.06 -2.71 12.50
CA ALA A 233 15.14 -1.63 12.19
C ALA A 233 14.55 -1.02 13.47
N GLY A 234 14.07 -1.87 14.38
CA GLY A 234 13.52 -1.44 15.67
C GLY A 234 14.53 -0.64 16.48
N TYR A 235 15.77 -1.12 16.59
CA TYR A 235 16.86 -0.39 17.25
C TYR A 235 17.10 0.99 16.64
N ILE A 236 17.20 1.08 15.30
CA ILE A 236 17.43 2.35 14.61
C ILE A 236 16.27 3.32 14.87
N ILE A 237 15.03 2.87 14.71
CA ILE A 237 13.82 3.70 14.92
C ILE A 237 13.73 4.18 16.36
N PHE A 238 13.97 3.29 17.33
CA PHE A 238 13.94 3.60 18.75
C PHE A 238 14.98 4.67 19.11
N ARG A 239 16.23 4.53 18.63
CA ARG A 239 17.32 5.46 18.94
C ARG A 239 17.25 6.78 18.17
N TYR A 240 16.69 6.78 16.98
CA TYR A 240 16.52 7.97 16.13
C TYR A 240 15.23 8.73 16.47
N GLU A 241 14.32 8.10 17.23
CA GLU A 241 12.97 8.62 17.55
C GLU A 241 12.14 8.93 16.29
N GLY A 242 12.31 8.11 15.22
CA GLY A 242 11.64 8.30 13.96
C GLY A 242 12.19 7.41 12.86
N LEU A 243 11.80 7.67 11.61
CA LEU A 243 12.22 6.92 10.45
C LEU A 243 13.23 7.72 9.62
N PRO A 244 14.56 7.43 9.71
CA PRO A 244 15.57 8.16 8.95
C PRO A 244 15.42 8.00 7.46
N ALA A 245 15.84 9.01 6.67
CA ALA A 245 15.73 9.01 5.22
C ALA A 245 16.71 8.04 4.54
N ALA A 246 16.38 7.59 3.31
CA ALA A 246 17.33 6.83 2.50
C ALA A 246 18.56 7.70 2.17
N GLY A 247 19.77 7.12 2.35
CA GLY A 247 21.04 7.82 2.21
C GLY A 247 21.53 8.53 3.47
N GLU A 248 20.67 8.69 4.47
CA GLU A 248 21.02 9.30 5.76
C GLU A 248 21.95 8.42 6.57
N THR A 249 22.88 9.05 7.31
CA THR A 249 23.82 8.35 8.19
C THR A 249 23.58 8.81 9.62
N VAL A 250 23.29 7.86 10.49
CA VAL A 250 23.08 8.05 11.92
C VAL A 250 24.23 7.42 12.72
N ARG A 251 24.56 8.00 13.85
CA ARG A 251 25.61 7.47 14.73
C ARG A 251 25.05 7.22 16.12
N PHE A 252 25.23 5.99 16.57
CA PHE A 252 24.81 5.56 17.90
C PHE A 252 26.01 4.90 18.59
N GLU A 253 26.51 5.56 19.64
CA GLU A 253 27.63 5.06 20.45
C GLU A 253 28.86 4.64 19.60
N HIS A 254 29.05 3.34 19.38
CA HIS A 254 30.15 2.74 18.63
C HIS A 254 29.75 2.28 17.21
N LEU A 255 28.54 2.61 16.75
CA LEU A 255 28.05 2.24 15.44
C LEU A 255 27.76 3.48 14.58
N GLU A 256 28.17 3.44 13.32
CA GLU A 256 27.74 4.34 12.28
C GLU A 256 26.86 3.56 11.31
N ILE A 257 25.60 3.99 11.16
CA ILE A 257 24.60 3.29 10.36
C ILE A 257 24.13 4.20 9.25
N LYS A 258 24.32 3.80 7.99
CA LYS A 258 23.82 4.48 6.80
C LYS A 258 22.63 3.71 6.23
N ILE A 259 21.49 4.36 6.10
CA ILE A 259 20.30 3.78 5.51
C ILE A 259 20.49 3.68 4.00
N LEU A 260 20.52 2.47 3.46
CA LEU A 260 20.69 2.24 2.02
C LEU A 260 19.33 2.17 1.30
N ARG A 261 18.36 1.51 1.93
CA ARG A 261 17.02 1.35 1.36
C ARG A 261 15.96 1.38 2.46
N ARG A 262 14.84 2.06 2.17
CA ARG A 262 13.63 2.09 3.01
C ARG A 262 12.39 2.17 2.12
N THR A 263 11.25 1.73 2.65
CA THR A 263 9.92 2.04 2.13
C THR A 263 9.37 3.29 2.84
N ARG A 264 8.11 3.64 2.59
CA ARG A 264 7.43 4.73 3.33
C ARG A 264 7.36 4.46 4.84
N SER A 265 7.22 3.19 5.23
CA SER A 265 6.95 2.76 6.60
C SER A 265 8.06 1.93 7.25
N ARG A 266 9.04 1.41 6.49
CA ARG A 266 10.03 0.45 6.99
C ARG A 266 11.45 0.72 6.50
N LEU A 267 12.44 0.43 7.35
CA LEU A 267 13.85 0.31 6.97
C LEU A 267 14.10 -1.09 6.44
N GLU A 268 14.70 -1.20 5.25
CA GLU A 268 14.95 -2.50 4.60
C GLU A 268 16.39 -2.90 4.62
N LEU A 269 17.30 -1.99 4.31
CA LEU A 269 18.73 -2.27 4.18
C LEU A 269 19.54 -1.13 4.77
N ALA A 270 20.51 -1.48 5.57
CA ALA A 270 21.44 -0.54 6.17
C ALA A 270 22.89 -1.01 6.03
N ARG A 271 23.78 -0.05 5.93
CA ARG A 271 25.23 -0.28 6.07
C ARG A 271 25.61 0.08 7.49
N VAL A 272 26.10 -0.91 8.23
CA VAL A 272 26.51 -0.78 9.62
C VAL A 272 28.03 -0.84 9.67
N LYS A 273 28.64 0.16 10.28
CA LYS A 273 30.08 0.23 10.51
C LYS A 273 30.35 0.34 12.01
N ARG A 274 31.19 -0.53 12.53
CA ARG A 274 31.70 -0.47 13.89
C ARG A 274 32.86 0.54 13.93
N LEU A 275 32.78 1.52 14.82
CA LEU A 275 33.73 2.60 15.01
C LEU A 275 34.90 2.19 15.92
#